data_5ae53dbfd9705e12af35813ee6fccaa8
#
_entry.id   5ae53dbfd9705e12af35813ee6fccaa8
#
_cell.length_a   1.000
_cell.length_b   1.000
_cell.length_c   1.000
_cell.angle_alpha   90.00
_cell.angle_beta   90.00
_cell.angle_gamma   90.00
#
_symmetry.space_group_name_H-M   'P 1'
#
loop_
_entity.id
_entity.type
_entity.pdbx_description
1 polymer ?
#
loop_
_entity_poly.entity_id
_entity_poly.type
_entity_poly.pdbx_seq_one_letter_code
_entity_poly.pdbx_strand_id
1 'polypeptide(L)'
;TAVAANRLANAHTINGVPFDGTQDITISSGTVTAIRLGSVTAHMPGTWESWDLNLWGGNVLTGIKVQDVGKNTADNVGGVYYRPLQYLLNGAWVTAASI
;
A
#
# COMPACT_ATOMS: atom_id res chain seq x y z
N THR A 1 47.71 5.92 25.83
CA THR A 1 46.38 6.43 26.17
C THR A 1 45.44 6.38 25.00
N ALA A 2 44.28 5.97 25.26
CA ALA A 2 43.24 5.96 24.23
C ALA A 2 42.81 7.39 23.90
N VAL A 3 42.77 7.71 22.63
CA VAL A 3 42.21 8.96 22.14
C VAL A 3 40.80 8.64 21.60
N ALA A 4 39.86 9.54 21.83
CA ALA A 4 38.53 9.34 21.31
C ALA A 4 38.57 9.13 19.78
N ALA A 5 37.94 8.08 19.31
CA ALA A 5 37.88 7.79 17.89
C ALA A 5 36.78 8.65 17.25
N ASN A 6 37.12 9.36 16.19
CA ASN A 6 36.13 10.13 15.42
C ASN A 6 35.42 9.27 14.39
N ARG A 7 35.97 8.11 14.09
CA ARG A 7 35.36 7.17 13.14
C ARG A 7 35.88 5.77 13.44
N LEU A 8 35.24 4.78 12.87
CA LEU A 8 35.71 3.41 12.91
C LEU A 8 36.93 3.27 11.99
N ALA A 9 37.88 2.42 12.38
CA ALA A 9 39.05 2.14 11.57
C ALA A 9 38.65 1.60 10.19
N ASN A 10 37.61 0.81 10.15
CA ASN A 10 37.01 0.32 8.92
C ASN A 10 35.51 0.60 8.97
N ALA A 11 34.98 1.16 7.90
CA ALA A 11 33.54 1.34 7.80
C ALA A 11 32.84 0.00 7.68
N HIS A 12 31.70 -0.10 8.31
CA HIS A 12 30.81 -1.26 8.20
C HIS A 12 29.43 -0.81 7.76
N THR A 13 28.61 -1.76 7.36
CA THR A 13 27.22 -1.47 7.00
C THR A 13 26.29 -1.89 8.13
N ILE A 14 25.21 -1.10 8.30
CA ILE A 14 24.09 -1.46 9.15
C ILE A 14 22.87 -1.57 8.23
N ASN A 15 22.34 -2.79 8.06
CA ASN A 15 21.27 -3.07 7.12
C ASN A 15 21.54 -2.52 5.73
N GLY A 16 22.77 -2.69 5.25
CA GLY A 16 23.18 -2.23 3.93
C GLY A 16 23.56 -0.76 3.83
N VAL A 17 23.48 0.02 4.91
CA VAL A 17 23.84 1.43 4.92
C VAL A 17 25.26 1.59 5.47
N PRO A 18 26.19 2.19 4.74
CA PRO A 18 27.55 2.38 5.24
C PRO A 18 27.56 3.26 6.48
N PHE A 19 28.33 2.87 7.47
CA PHE A 19 28.48 3.60 8.72
C PHE A 19 29.91 3.49 9.24
N ASP A 20 30.53 4.63 9.48
CA ASP A 20 31.88 4.71 10.06
C ASP A 20 31.89 5.50 11.39
N GLY A 21 30.76 5.96 11.86
CA GLY A 21 30.64 6.71 13.11
C GLY A 21 30.83 8.22 12.96
N THR A 22 31.07 8.74 11.72
CA THR A 22 31.32 10.16 11.53
C THR A 22 30.06 11.00 11.36
N GLN A 23 28.94 10.37 11.08
CA GLN A 23 27.66 11.07 10.86
C GLN A 23 26.48 10.14 11.15
N ASP A 24 25.35 10.77 11.39
CA ASP A 24 24.10 10.02 11.53
C ASP A 24 23.70 9.42 10.20
N ILE A 25 23.12 8.25 10.26
CA ILE A 25 22.56 7.58 9.08
C ILE A 25 21.08 7.29 9.30
N THR A 26 20.34 7.20 8.19
CA THR A 26 18.94 6.78 8.20
C THR A 26 18.85 5.37 7.65
N ILE A 27 18.26 4.47 8.42
CA ILE A 27 18.04 3.08 8.02
C ILE A 27 16.54 2.89 7.83
N SER A 28 16.14 2.67 6.58
CA SER A 28 14.74 2.41 6.23
C SER A 28 14.52 0.98 5.71
N SER A 29 15.59 0.17 5.68
CA SER A 29 15.52 -1.21 5.21
C SER A 29 14.70 -2.07 6.17
N GLY A 30 13.74 -2.83 5.64
CA GLY A 30 12.89 -3.71 6.43
C GLY A 30 11.75 -3.02 7.14
N THR A 31 11.55 -1.72 6.94
CA THR A 31 10.45 -0.98 7.56
C THR A 31 9.48 -0.46 6.51
N VAL A 32 8.19 -0.49 6.85
CA VAL A 32 7.16 0.17 6.06
C VAL A 32 7.18 1.66 6.37
N THR A 33 7.42 2.48 5.36
CA THR A 33 7.55 3.93 5.54
C THR A 33 6.33 4.70 5.04
N ALA A 34 5.44 4.07 4.30
CA ALA A 34 4.19 4.69 3.83
C ALA A 34 3.18 3.62 3.45
N ILE A 35 1.91 4.01 3.43
CA ILE A 35 0.80 3.17 2.98
C ILE A 35 -0.04 4.02 2.04
N ARG A 36 -0.54 3.41 0.98
CA ARG A 36 -1.46 4.07 0.05
C ARG A 36 -2.48 3.11 -0.51
N LEU A 37 -3.55 3.67 -1.08
CA LEU A 37 -4.43 2.94 -1.99
C LEU A 37 -3.95 3.21 -3.42
N GLY A 38 -3.84 2.17 -4.22
CA GLY A 38 -3.39 2.29 -5.60
C GLY A 38 -4.47 2.80 -6.54
N SER A 39 -4.30 2.58 -7.83
CA SER A 39 -5.24 3.05 -8.85
C SER A 39 -6.60 2.42 -8.70
N VAL A 40 -7.66 3.20 -8.97
CA VAL A 40 -9.03 2.73 -8.88
C VAL A 40 -9.36 1.80 -10.05
N THR A 41 -10.08 0.73 -9.75
CA THR A 41 -10.71 -0.14 -10.75
C THR A 41 -12.22 -0.17 -10.48
N ALA A 42 -13.00 -0.25 -11.53
CA ALA A 42 -14.45 -0.30 -11.44
C ALA A 42 -14.95 -1.67 -11.90
N HIS A 43 -15.90 -2.22 -11.16
CA HIS A 43 -16.66 -3.40 -11.56
C HIS A 43 -18.12 -2.97 -11.70
N MET A 44 -18.60 -2.88 -12.93
CA MET A 44 -19.90 -2.27 -13.26
C MET A 44 -20.80 -3.24 -14.02
N PRO A 45 -21.28 -4.32 -13.38
CA PRO A 45 -22.13 -5.29 -14.07
C PRO A 45 -23.54 -4.76 -14.36
N GLY A 46 -23.96 -3.72 -13.64
CA GLY A 46 -25.31 -3.17 -13.78
C GLY A 46 -26.28 -3.75 -12.76
N THR A 47 -27.55 -3.31 -12.87
CA THR A 47 -28.57 -3.61 -11.86
C THR A 47 -29.55 -4.70 -12.27
N TRP A 48 -29.45 -5.20 -13.51
CA TRP A 48 -30.43 -6.13 -14.07
C TRP A 48 -30.10 -7.61 -13.82
N GLU A 49 -28.93 -7.88 -13.25
CA GLU A 49 -28.47 -9.24 -12.97
C GLU A 49 -27.95 -9.31 -11.54
N SER A 50 -28.06 -10.51 -10.97
CA SER A 50 -27.37 -10.79 -9.71
C SER A 50 -25.89 -10.91 -9.99
N TRP A 51 -25.08 -10.36 -9.10
CA TRP A 51 -23.63 -10.47 -9.21
C TRP A 51 -23.00 -10.56 -7.84
N ASP A 52 -21.83 -11.17 -7.82
CA ASP A 52 -21.06 -11.40 -6.61
C ASP A 52 -19.61 -11.06 -6.93
N LEU A 53 -19.03 -10.23 -6.10
CA LEU A 53 -17.62 -9.85 -6.24
C LEU A 53 -16.93 -9.98 -4.91
N ASN A 54 -16.10 -11.01 -4.81
CA ASN A 54 -15.21 -11.18 -3.67
C ASN A 54 -13.83 -10.67 -4.06
N LEU A 55 -13.41 -9.56 -3.48
CA LEU A 55 -12.13 -8.95 -3.82
C LEU A 55 -10.97 -9.83 -3.40
N TRP A 56 -9.92 -9.80 -4.19
CA TRP A 56 -8.75 -10.64 -4.03
C TRP A 56 -7.47 -9.78 -3.95
N GLY A 57 -6.36 -10.41 -3.53
CA GLY A 57 -5.03 -9.82 -3.68
C GLY A 57 -4.84 -8.47 -3.01
N GLY A 58 -5.39 -8.26 -1.82
CA GLY A 58 -5.23 -7.00 -1.11
C GLY A 58 -6.09 -5.86 -1.62
N ASN A 59 -6.99 -6.12 -2.57
CA ASN A 59 -7.94 -5.10 -3.03
C ASN A 59 -8.96 -4.76 -1.95
N VAL A 60 -9.31 -3.49 -1.89
CA VAL A 60 -10.22 -2.93 -0.88
C VAL A 60 -11.34 -2.20 -1.59
N LEU A 61 -12.57 -2.45 -1.15
CA LEU A 61 -13.74 -1.71 -1.65
C LEU A 61 -13.62 -0.26 -1.25
N THR A 62 -13.69 0.65 -2.24
CA THR A 62 -13.55 2.08 -1.98
C THR A 62 -14.73 2.91 -2.43
N GLY A 63 -15.68 2.32 -3.14
CA GLY A 63 -16.87 3.04 -3.56
C GLY A 63 -17.92 2.12 -4.11
N ILE A 64 -19.14 2.63 -4.15
CA ILE A 64 -20.26 1.92 -4.76
C ILE A 64 -21.01 2.85 -5.70
N LYS A 65 -21.64 2.27 -6.72
CA LYS A 65 -22.54 2.99 -7.59
C LYS A 65 -23.97 2.57 -7.27
N VAL A 66 -24.74 3.47 -6.74
CA VAL A 66 -26.16 3.24 -6.44
C VAL A 66 -26.96 3.83 -7.57
N GLN A 67 -27.90 3.06 -8.10
CA GLN A 67 -28.69 3.44 -9.26
C GLN A 67 -30.17 3.40 -8.95
N ASP A 68 -30.89 4.33 -9.59
CA ASP A 68 -32.34 4.35 -9.61
C ASP A 68 -32.78 3.72 -10.95
N VAL A 69 -33.38 2.55 -10.90
CA VAL A 69 -33.88 1.84 -12.09
C VAL A 69 -35.41 1.91 -12.20
N GLY A 70 -36.04 2.70 -11.35
CA GLY A 70 -37.47 2.97 -11.37
C GLY A 70 -37.73 4.41 -10.98
N LYS A 71 -38.89 4.71 -10.52
CA LYS A 71 -39.21 6.06 -10.04
C LYS A 71 -38.81 6.18 -8.58
N ASN A 72 -37.82 7.05 -8.29
CA ASN A 72 -37.35 7.34 -6.94
C ASN A 72 -36.92 6.09 -6.17
N THR A 73 -36.18 5.20 -6.82
CA THR A 73 -35.77 3.92 -6.24
C THR A 73 -34.25 3.75 -6.33
N ALA A 74 -33.49 4.73 -5.85
CA ALA A 74 -32.03 4.64 -5.81
C ALA A 74 -31.58 3.61 -4.77
N ASP A 75 -32.02 2.38 -4.92
CA ASP A 75 -31.84 1.26 -4.00
C ASP A 75 -31.10 0.07 -4.64
N ASN A 76 -30.61 0.24 -5.88
CA ASN A 76 -29.92 -0.81 -6.60
C ASN A 76 -28.43 -0.49 -6.67
N VAL A 77 -27.61 -1.48 -6.40
CA VAL A 77 -26.16 -1.35 -6.56
C VAL A 77 -25.78 -1.82 -7.96
N GLY A 78 -25.33 -0.90 -8.79
CA GLY A 78 -24.95 -1.17 -10.17
C GLY A 78 -23.49 -1.48 -10.35
N GLY A 79 -22.67 -1.22 -9.37
CA GLY A 79 -21.25 -1.48 -9.43
C GLY A 79 -20.51 -1.03 -8.20
N VAL A 80 -19.24 -1.33 -8.20
CA VAL A 80 -18.34 -0.97 -7.11
C VAL A 80 -17.00 -0.49 -7.66
N TYR A 81 -16.29 0.26 -6.84
CA TYR A 81 -14.92 0.68 -7.09
C TYR A 81 -14.01 0.03 -6.07
N TYR A 82 -12.83 -0.34 -6.49
CA TYR A 82 -11.85 -0.91 -5.57
C TYR A 82 -10.45 -0.47 -5.94
N ARG A 83 -9.56 -0.51 -4.96
CA ARG A 83 -8.16 -0.14 -5.11
C ARG A 83 -7.30 -1.14 -4.35
N PRO A 84 -6.08 -1.44 -4.84
CA PRO A 84 -5.16 -2.26 -4.07
C PRO A 84 -4.60 -1.47 -2.89
N LEU A 85 -4.51 -2.11 -1.73
CA LEU A 85 -3.77 -1.58 -0.61
C LEU A 85 -2.29 -1.82 -0.85
N GLN A 86 -1.48 -0.79 -0.74
CA GLN A 86 -0.05 -0.87 -0.98
C GLN A 86 0.74 -0.26 0.16
N TYR A 87 1.93 -0.77 0.36
CA TYR A 87 2.86 -0.23 1.35
C TYR A 87 4.24 -0.04 0.73
N LEU A 88 4.96 0.95 1.25
CA LEU A 88 6.30 1.29 0.77
C LEU A 88 7.32 0.58 1.64
N LEU A 89 8.07 -0.34 1.03
CA LEU A 89 9.09 -1.13 1.69
C LEU A 89 10.38 -1.07 0.87
N ASN A 90 11.46 -0.65 1.53
CA ASN A 90 12.77 -0.54 0.88
C ASN A 90 12.73 0.29 -0.41
N GLY A 91 11.94 1.37 -0.41
CA GLY A 91 11.83 2.26 -1.56
C GLY A 91 10.95 1.76 -2.70
N ALA A 92 10.25 0.64 -2.52
CA ALA A 92 9.35 0.08 -3.53
C ALA A 92 7.94 -0.09 -2.99
N TRP A 93 6.95 0.21 -3.81
CA TRP A 93 5.56 -0.06 -3.48
C TRP A 93 5.22 -1.52 -3.69
N VAL A 94 4.69 -2.15 -2.67
CA VAL A 94 4.29 -3.55 -2.66
C VAL A 94 2.77 -3.61 -2.46
N THR A 95 2.10 -4.40 -3.28
CA THR A 95 0.66 -4.63 -3.09
C THR A 95 0.46 -5.68 -2.01
N ALA A 96 -0.39 -5.38 -1.04
CA ALA A 96 -0.76 -6.32 0.01
C ALA A 96 -1.41 -7.57 -0.58
N ALA A 97 -1.30 -8.67 0.13
CA ALA A 97 -1.86 -9.95 -0.32
C ALA A 97 -3.00 -10.36 0.61
N SER A 98 -3.98 -11.05 0.03
CA SER A 98 -5.01 -11.75 0.81
C SER A 98 -4.49 -13.14 1.17
N ILE A 99 -4.80 -13.58 2.35
CA ILE A 99 -4.43 -14.93 2.80
C ILE A 99 -5.60 -15.91 2.67
#